data_e840df4c92a16588b63ed5a4c1f84b72
#
_entry.id   e840df4c92a16588b63ed5a4c1f84b72
#
_cell.length_a   1.000
_cell.length_b   1.000
_cell.length_c   1.000
_cell.angle_alpha   90.00
_cell.angle_beta   90.00
_cell.angle_gamma   90.00
#
_symmetry.space_group_name_H-M   'P 1'
#
loop_
_entity.id
_entity.type
_entity.pdbx_description
1 polymer ?
#
loop_
_entity_poly.entity_id
_entity_poly.type
_entity_poly.pdbx_seq_one_letter_code
_entity_poly.pdbx_strand_id
1 'polypeptide(L)'
;MAELIVEWDENKNAINRRVHHISFETARLVFADPNRIERLDNSLSNSSGEIRWQTLGLVGKVLFVIYTERDENIRLISARLANKKERSSYYGDGNNKSSNWAKTN
;
A
#
# COMPACT_ATOMS: atom_id res chain seq x y z
N MET A 1 -23.09 -6.46 -0.85
CA MET A 1 -21.80 -5.80 -0.61
C MET A 1 -20.88 -6.03 -1.79
N ALA A 2 -20.33 -4.96 -2.34
CA ALA A 2 -19.43 -5.09 -3.48
C ALA A 2 -18.11 -5.76 -3.06
N GLU A 3 -17.68 -6.70 -3.86
CA GLU A 3 -16.38 -7.36 -3.63
C GLU A 3 -15.25 -6.44 -4.12
N LEU A 4 -14.19 -6.34 -3.34
CA LEU A 4 -13.02 -5.56 -3.72
C LEU A 4 -12.20 -6.33 -4.75
N ILE A 5 -12.05 -5.76 -5.93
CA ILE A 5 -11.26 -6.37 -7.00
C ILE A 5 -9.89 -5.70 -7.02
N VAL A 6 -8.84 -6.51 -6.92
CA VAL A 6 -7.47 -6.04 -6.95
C VAL A 6 -6.79 -6.62 -8.18
N GLU A 7 -6.22 -5.75 -8.99
CA GLU A 7 -5.58 -6.13 -10.24
C GLU A 7 -4.15 -5.58 -10.32
N TRP A 8 -3.37 -6.04 -11.27
CA TRP A 8 -2.02 -5.57 -11.49
C TRP A 8 -1.48 -6.03 -12.84
N ASP A 9 -0.35 -5.44 -13.22
CA ASP A 9 0.42 -5.83 -14.40
C ASP A 9 1.41 -6.93 -13.97
N GLU A 10 1.36 -8.09 -14.63
CA GLU A 10 2.23 -9.22 -14.28
C GLU A 10 3.71 -8.91 -14.45
N ASN A 11 4.08 -8.05 -15.40
CA ASN A 11 5.47 -7.64 -15.54
C ASN A 11 5.94 -6.86 -14.32
N LYS A 12 5.09 -5.98 -13.81
CA LYS A 12 5.41 -5.24 -12.58
C LYS A 12 5.47 -6.15 -11.38
N ASN A 13 4.60 -7.15 -11.33
CA ASN A 13 4.63 -8.15 -10.27
C ASN A 13 5.96 -8.91 -10.26
N ALA A 14 6.42 -9.34 -11.42
CA ALA A 14 7.70 -10.05 -11.52
C ALA A 14 8.87 -9.18 -11.08
N ILE A 15 8.87 -7.91 -11.49
CA ILE A 15 9.91 -6.96 -11.08
C ILE A 15 9.87 -6.74 -9.57
N ASN A 16 8.67 -6.59 -9.02
CA ASN A 16 8.50 -6.34 -7.59
C ASN A 16 9.01 -7.51 -6.74
N ARG A 17 8.72 -8.75 -7.18
CA ARG A 17 9.25 -9.93 -6.49
C ARG A 17 10.77 -9.97 -6.52
N ARG A 18 11.36 -9.61 -7.67
CA ARG A 18 12.81 -9.63 -7.82
C ARG A 18 13.48 -8.56 -6.96
N VAL A 19 12.92 -7.36 -6.94
CA VAL A 19 13.54 -6.22 -6.26
C VAL A 19 13.23 -6.19 -4.77
N HIS A 20 11.98 -6.45 -4.40
CA HIS A 20 11.51 -6.30 -3.02
C HIS A 20 11.16 -7.61 -2.34
N HIS A 21 11.21 -8.71 -3.07
CA HIS A 21 10.90 -10.06 -2.57
C HIS A 21 9.46 -10.20 -2.06
N ILE A 22 8.55 -9.40 -2.61
CA ILE A 22 7.14 -9.43 -2.26
C ILE A 22 6.34 -9.52 -3.55
N SER A 23 5.45 -10.51 -3.63
CA SER A 23 4.54 -10.64 -4.77
C SER A 23 3.31 -9.76 -4.58
N PHE A 24 2.68 -9.39 -5.66
CA PHE A 24 1.41 -8.68 -5.58
C PHE A 24 0.29 -9.57 -5.06
N GLU A 25 0.40 -10.89 -5.26
CA GLU A 25 -0.53 -11.85 -4.65
C GLU A 25 -0.50 -11.74 -3.12
N THR A 26 0.67 -11.54 -2.55
CA THR A 26 0.80 -11.31 -1.11
C THR A 26 0.36 -9.90 -0.74
N ALA A 27 0.81 -8.90 -1.50
CA ALA A 27 0.56 -7.49 -1.18
C ALA A 27 -0.94 -7.17 -1.13
N ARG A 28 -1.76 -7.78 -2.00
CA ARG A 28 -3.21 -7.52 -2.01
C ARG A 28 -3.89 -7.82 -0.68
N LEU A 29 -3.27 -8.66 0.14
CA LEU A 29 -3.84 -9.05 1.43
C LEU A 29 -3.83 -7.91 2.44
N VAL A 30 -3.10 -6.82 2.19
CA VAL A 30 -3.15 -5.65 3.07
C VAL A 30 -4.56 -5.07 3.17
N PHE A 31 -5.36 -5.23 2.11
CA PHE A 31 -6.72 -4.68 2.10
C PHE A 31 -7.68 -5.43 3.02
N ALA A 32 -7.29 -6.62 3.51
CA ALA A 32 -8.06 -7.37 4.49
C ALA A 32 -7.69 -7.00 5.93
N ASP A 33 -6.66 -6.21 6.13
CA ASP A 33 -6.20 -5.82 7.47
C ASP A 33 -7.12 -4.72 8.03
N PRO A 34 -7.86 -4.97 9.12
CA PRO A 34 -8.76 -3.96 9.68
C PRO A 34 -8.02 -2.76 10.28
N ASN A 35 -6.72 -2.87 10.49
CA ASN A 35 -5.91 -1.78 11.05
C ASN A 35 -5.13 -1.02 9.98
N ARG A 36 -5.41 -1.30 8.71
CA ARG A 36 -4.74 -0.63 7.59
C ARG A 36 -4.93 0.88 7.64
N ILE A 37 -3.87 1.60 7.34
CA ILE A 37 -3.89 3.05 7.22
C ILE A 37 -3.45 3.47 5.83
N GLU A 38 -3.86 4.65 5.38
CA GLU A 38 -3.54 5.12 4.04
C GLU A 38 -3.34 6.62 4.00
N ARG A 39 -2.71 7.09 2.94
CA ARG A 39 -2.57 8.51 2.64
C ARG A 39 -2.31 8.69 1.15
N LEU A 40 -2.54 9.91 0.65
CA LEU A 40 -2.20 10.23 -0.73
C LEU A 40 -0.70 10.13 -0.98
N ASP A 41 -0.35 9.62 -2.16
CA ASP A 41 1.05 9.54 -2.57
C ASP A 41 1.44 10.85 -3.26
N ASN A 42 2.15 11.71 -2.51
CA ASN A 42 2.66 12.98 -3.02
C ASN A 42 4.15 12.90 -3.33
N SER A 43 4.68 11.68 -3.49
CA SER A 43 6.10 11.52 -3.76
C SER A 43 6.46 12.03 -5.15
N LEU A 44 7.74 12.40 -5.32
CA LEU A 44 8.24 12.86 -6.61
C LEU A 44 8.19 11.76 -7.67
N SER A 45 8.12 10.50 -7.26
CA SER A 45 8.01 9.39 -8.20
C SER A 45 6.65 9.34 -8.87
N ASN A 46 5.65 10.05 -8.33
CA ASN A 46 4.32 10.08 -8.92
C ASN A 46 4.19 11.30 -9.85
N SER A 47 4.75 11.19 -11.04
CA SER A 47 4.74 12.27 -12.02
C SER A 47 3.68 12.10 -13.10
N SER A 48 2.87 11.07 -13.04
CA SER A 48 1.91 10.74 -14.10
C SER A 48 0.64 11.57 -14.07
N GLY A 49 0.40 12.31 -12.99
CA GLY A 49 -0.88 13.00 -12.79
C GLY A 49 -1.99 12.09 -12.29
N GLU A 50 -1.73 10.81 -12.19
CA GLU A 50 -2.68 9.82 -11.67
C GLU A 50 -2.72 9.91 -10.15
N ILE A 51 -3.91 9.81 -9.57
CA ILE A 51 -4.04 9.79 -8.12
C ILE A 51 -3.58 8.43 -7.61
N ARG A 52 -2.58 8.44 -6.75
CA ARG A 52 -2.02 7.24 -6.12
C ARG A 52 -2.13 7.32 -4.63
N TRP A 53 -2.24 6.16 -4.01
CA TRP A 53 -2.36 6.02 -2.57
C TRP A 53 -1.20 5.19 -2.05
N GLN A 54 -0.76 5.54 -0.84
CA GLN A 54 0.15 4.70 -0.05
C GLN A 54 -0.66 4.06 1.05
N THR A 55 -0.46 2.77 1.27
CA THR A 55 -1.14 2.09 2.38
C THR A 55 -0.15 1.22 3.14
N LEU A 56 -0.37 1.13 4.45
CA LEU A 56 0.38 0.24 5.34
C LEU A 56 -0.58 -0.79 5.88
N GLY A 57 -0.25 -2.05 5.72
CA GLY A 57 -1.07 -3.15 6.20
C GLY A 57 -0.22 -4.32 6.66
N LEU A 58 -0.75 -5.11 7.57
CA LEU A 58 -0.04 -6.24 8.14
C LEU A 58 -0.39 -7.52 7.38
N VAL A 59 0.64 -8.14 6.81
CA VAL A 59 0.55 -9.46 6.18
C VAL A 59 1.78 -10.23 6.64
N GLY A 60 1.72 -10.78 7.86
CA GLY A 60 2.88 -11.31 8.54
C GLY A 60 3.83 -10.22 9.00
N LYS A 61 4.16 -9.30 8.14
CA LYS A 61 4.95 -8.10 8.43
C LYS A 61 4.20 -6.90 7.87
N VAL A 62 4.54 -5.70 8.34
CA VAL A 62 3.92 -4.49 7.80
C VAL A 62 4.47 -4.23 6.41
N LEU A 63 3.58 -4.14 5.44
CA LEU A 63 3.93 -3.84 4.06
C LEU A 63 3.53 -2.41 3.71
N PHE A 64 4.36 -1.79 2.88
CA PHE A 64 4.08 -0.49 2.27
C PHE A 64 3.68 -0.75 0.82
N VAL A 65 2.45 -0.39 0.46
CA VAL A 65 1.90 -0.69 -0.86
C VAL A 65 1.42 0.60 -1.52
N ILE A 66 1.78 0.79 -2.78
CA ILE A 66 1.28 1.91 -3.58
C ILE A 66 0.25 1.35 -4.56
N TYR A 67 -0.89 2.00 -4.63
CA TYR A 67 -1.96 1.60 -5.52
C TYR A 67 -2.71 2.81 -6.07
N THR A 68 -3.47 2.59 -7.11
CA THR A 68 -4.40 3.57 -7.66
C THR A 68 -5.76 2.91 -7.82
N GLU A 69 -6.79 3.72 -8.02
CA GLU A 69 -8.12 3.21 -8.33
C GLU A 69 -8.40 3.41 -9.80
N ARG A 70 -8.92 2.37 -10.45
CA ARG A 70 -9.25 2.41 -11.86
C ARG A 70 -10.54 1.64 -12.08
N ASP A 71 -11.58 2.33 -12.55
CA ASP A 71 -12.90 1.72 -12.79
C ASP A 71 -13.44 0.99 -11.57
N GLU A 72 -13.29 1.62 -10.38
CA GLU A 72 -13.71 1.08 -9.09
C GLU A 72 -12.87 -0.11 -8.60
N ASN A 73 -11.86 -0.51 -9.35
CA ASN A 73 -10.93 -1.57 -8.94
C ASN A 73 -9.68 -0.96 -8.35
N ILE A 74 -9.02 -1.73 -7.48
CA ILE A 74 -7.70 -1.38 -6.96
C ILE A 74 -6.66 -1.90 -7.94
N ARG A 75 -5.72 -1.04 -8.33
CA ARG A 75 -4.60 -1.47 -9.18
C ARG A 75 -3.30 -1.27 -8.44
N LEU A 76 -2.60 -2.37 -8.17
CA LEU A 76 -1.33 -2.33 -7.44
C LEU A 76 -0.22 -1.80 -8.33
N ILE A 77 0.63 -0.96 -7.75
CA ILE A 77 1.75 -0.34 -8.45
C ILE A 77 3.08 -0.83 -7.91
N SER A 78 3.24 -0.90 -6.57
CA SER A 78 4.43 -1.43 -5.95
C SER A 78 4.15 -1.88 -4.53
N ALA A 79 5.02 -2.73 -4.00
CA ALA A 79 4.92 -3.23 -2.64
C ALA A 79 6.31 -3.52 -2.10
N ARG A 80 6.57 -3.13 -0.85
CA ARG A 80 7.82 -3.42 -0.16
C ARG A 80 7.56 -3.54 1.34
N LEU A 81 8.55 -4.00 2.07
CA LEU A 81 8.47 -3.97 3.52
C LEU A 81 8.45 -2.52 4.00
N ALA A 82 7.67 -2.27 5.03
CA ALA A 82 7.65 -0.96 5.67
C ALA A 82 9.00 -0.69 6.35
N ASN A 83 9.45 0.56 6.31
CA ASN A 83 10.62 0.97 7.07
C ASN A 83 10.24 1.22 8.53
N LYS A 84 11.23 1.57 9.36
CA LYS A 84 10.99 1.76 10.80
C LYS A 84 9.95 2.84 11.09
N LYS A 85 10.04 3.96 10.40
CA LYS A 85 9.11 5.07 10.61
C LYS A 85 7.69 4.68 10.20
N GLU A 86 7.57 3.97 9.09
CA GLU A 86 6.27 3.50 8.62
C GLU A 86 5.67 2.48 9.60
N ARG A 87 6.48 1.56 10.12
CA ARG A 87 5.98 0.61 11.14
C ARG A 87 5.49 1.34 12.38
N SER A 88 6.21 2.38 12.83
CA SER A 88 5.77 3.18 13.96
C SER A 88 4.43 3.84 13.69
N SER A 89 4.23 4.36 12.49
CA SER A 89 2.95 4.96 12.11
C SER A 89 1.83 3.91 12.14
N TYR A 90 2.10 2.73 11.63
CA TYR A 90 1.12 1.65 11.58
C TYR A 90 0.68 1.23 12.98
N TYR A 91 1.64 1.08 13.90
CA TYR A 91 1.33 0.64 15.26
C TYR A 91 0.80 1.77 16.14
N GLY A 92 0.74 2.99 15.61
CA GLY A 92 0.13 4.09 16.34
C GLY A 92 0.95 4.61 17.49
N ASP A 93 2.29 4.61 17.37
CA ASP A 93 3.14 5.23 18.38
C ASP A 93 2.75 6.68 18.56
N GLY A 94 2.62 7.12 19.82
CA GLY A 94 2.12 8.45 20.16
C GLY A 94 2.94 9.61 19.61
N ASN A 95 4.09 9.34 18.99
CA ASN A 95 4.98 10.37 18.45
C ASN A 95 4.76 10.63 16.97
N ASN A 96 3.78 10.00 16.33
CA ASN A 96 3.57 10.10 14.89
C ASN A 96 2.44 11.04 14.50
N LYS A 97 2.36 12.16 15.17
CA LYS A 97 1.26 13.11 14.94
C LYS A 97 1.35 13.82 13.58
N SER A 98 2.51 13.81 12.94
CA SER A 98 2.72 14.50 11.66
C SER A 98 2.60 13.59 10.46
N SER A 99 2.15 12.36 10.64
CA SER A 99 2.29 11.34 9.60
C SER A 99 1.28 11.46 8.46
N ASN A 100 0.19 12.19 8.59
CA ASN A 100 -0.87 12.28 7.59
C ASN A 100 -1.55 10.95 7.26
N TRP A 101 -1.24 9.90 7.99
CA TRP A 101 -1.87 8.61 7.80
C TRP A 101 -3.26 8.60 8.43
N ALA A 102 -4.21 8.02 7.73
CA ALA A 102 -5.61 7.93 8.18
C ALA A 102 -6.06 6.49 8.20
N LYS A 103 -6.89 6.16 9.19
CA LYS A 103 -7.54 4.85 9.24
C LYS A 103 -8.51 4.70 8.09
N THR A 104 -8.63 3.48 7.59
CA THR A 104 -9.49 3.19 6.45
C THR A 104 -10.88 2.70 6.84
N ASN A 105 -11.12 2.53 8.12
CA ASN A 105 -12.42 2.09 8.62
C ASN A 105 -13.17 3.25 9.23
#